data_7240bfff0408eee733227c33d02c1e17
#
_entry.id   7240bfff0408eee733227c33d02c1e17
#
_cell.length_a   1.000
_cell.length_b   1.000
_cell.length_c   1.000
_cell.angle_alpha   90.00
_cell.angle_beta   90.00
_cell.angle_gamma   90.00
#
_symmetry.space_group_name_H-M   'P 1'
#
loop_
_entity.id
_entity.type
_entity.pdbx_description
1 polymer ?
#
loop_
_entity_poly.entity_id
_entity_poly.type
_entity_poly.pdbx_seq_one_letter_code
_entity_poly.pdbx_strand_id
1 'polypeptide(L)'
;STLNAHYTSPTVIRAIYEALDGMGFEKGNILEPSMGVGNFFGMLPDSMLGSRLYGVELDSITGRIAQKLYPQAEIKVAGFETTDRRDFYDLAVGNVPFGNYRVSDKPYDKLGFSIHNYFFAKALDQVRPGGIVAFVTSRYTMDSKNPDARKYLAQRAELLGAIRLPNNAFRANAGTDVVSDIIFLQKRDHPIDIEPDWVHLGLTSEGITLNSYFVDHPEMVLGEITTESTQYGKEECTVIPIPDEDLGDQLHEAVQHIGGHYEAQELAPEEELSLQGETIPADPNVKNFSYAVVDGDVYFRENSIMRKADLSATATGRIKGMVELRTIVQELIDYQLNDYPEDAIAQKQRELNVSYDRF
;
A
#
# COMPACT_ATOMS: atom_id res chain seq x y z
N SER A 1 -0.48 -15.73 18.46
CA SER A 1 -0.79 -16.84 17.64
C SER A 1 0.14 -16.98 16.44
N THR A 2 1.14 -17.77 16.62
CA THR A 2 2.20 -18.11 15.64
C THR A 2 1.71 -18.99 14.47
N LEU A 3 0.45 -19.39 14.47
CA LEU A 3 -0.14 -20.31 13.48
C LEU A 3 -0.41 -19.69 12.11
N ASN A 4 -0.35 -18.37 11.98
CA ASN A 4 -0.61 -17.65 10.72
C ASN A 4 0.61 -16.88 10.19
N ALA A 5 1.80 -17.15 10.69
CA ALA A 5 3.01 -16.55 10.18
C ALA A 5 3.46 -17.29 8.90
N HIS A 6 3.08 -16.77 7.76
CA HIS A 6 3.55 -17.28 6.47
C HIS A 6 4.96 -16.76 6.19
N TYR A 7 5.93 -17.63 6.35
CA TYR A 7 7.32 -17.33 5.98
C TYR A 7 7.44 -17.30 4.46
N THR A 8 7.87 -16.18 3.92
CA THR A 8 8.10 -16.03 2.48
C THR A 8 9.46 -16.58 2.09
N SER A 9 9.49 -17.50 1.13
CA SER A 9 10.76 -18.08 0.69
C SER A 9 11.67 -17.05 0.03
N PRO A 10 13.00 -17.19 0.16
CA PRO A 10 13.96 -16.34 -0.53
C PRO A 10 13.74 -16.27 -2.05
N THR A 11 13.32 -17.36 -2.66
CA THR A 11 13.04 -17.46 -4.09
C THR A 11 11.94 -16.49 -4.52
N VAL A 12 10.84 -16.43 -3.76
CA VAL A 12 9.73 -15.50 -4.02
C VAL A 12 10.16 -14.05 -3.79
N ILE A 13 10.88 -13.77 -2.71
CA ILE A 13 11.37 -12.41 -2.42
C ILE A 13 12.29 -11.89 -3.52
N ARG A 14 13.22 -12.72 -3.99
CA ARG A 14 14.12 -12.35 -5.10
C ARG A 14 13.36 -12.04 -6.38
N ALA A 15 12.34 -12.83 -6.71
CA ALA A 15 11.51 -12.60 -7.88
C ALA A 15 10.76 -11.27 -7.81
N ILE A 16 10.23 -10.89 -6.66
CA ILE A 16 9.57 -9.61 -6.44
C ILE A 16 10.56 -8.46 -6.68
N TYR A 17 11.74 -8.52 -6.09
CA TYR A 17 12.76 -7.49 -6.29
C TYR A 17 13.27 -7.43 -7.74
N GLU A 18 13.38 -8.57 -8.42
CA GLU A 18 13.73 -8.62 -9.84
C GLU A 18 12.69 -7.87 -10.69
N ALA A 19 11.40 -8.08 -10.44
CA ALA A 19 10.34 -7.34 -11.11
C ALA A 19 10.42 -5.83 -10.85
N LEU A 20 10.67 -5.43 -9.62
CA LEU A 20 10.81 -4.02 -9.24
C LEU A 20 12.03 -3.36 -9.86
N ASP A 21 13.15 -4.06 -9.92
CA ASP A 21 14.36 -3.60 -10.62
C ASP A 21 14.10 -3.41 -12.12
N GLY A 22 13.38 -4.34 -12.73
CA GLY A 22 12.94 -4.25 -14.13
C GLY A 22 12.03 -3.06 -14.43
N MET A 23 11.29 -2.56 -13.45
CA MET A 23 10.49 -1.33 -13.56
C MET A 23 11.31 -0.06 -13.39
N GLY A 24 12.57 -0.16 -12.97
CA GLY A 24 13.45 0.97 -12.69
C GLY A 24 13.42 1.45 -11.24
N PHE A 25 12.87 0.66 -10.30
CA PHE A 25 12.93 1.00 -8.88
C PHE A 25 14.35 0.81 -8.36
N GLU A 26 14.97 1.87 -7.84
CA GLU A 26 16.31 1.82 -7.24
C GLU A 26 16.26 2.13 -5.75
N LYS A 27 15.76 3.30 -5.38
CA LYS A 27 15.68 3.72 -3.97
C LYS A 27 14.44 4.53 -3.71
N GLY A 28 13.97 4.47 -2.47
CA GLY A 28 12.81 5.22 -2.01
C GLY A 28 12.47 4.89 -0.56
N ASN A 29 11.32 5.36 -0.14
CA ASN A 29 10.72 4.98 1.13
C ASN A 29 9.98 3.65 0.94
N ILE A 30 10.43 2.59 1.58
CA ILE A 30 9.89 1.24 1.45
C ILE A 30 9.13 0.87 2.72
N LEU A 31 7.86 0.48 2.55
CA LEU A 31 7.00 -0.03 3.62
C LEU A 31 6.86 -1.55 3.52
N GLU A 32 7.05 -2.23 4.64
CA GLU A 32 6.62 -3.63 4.84
C GLU A 32 5.56 -3.67 5.94
N PRO A 33 4.25 -3.76 5.60
CA PRO A 33 3.17 -3.53 6.56
C PRO A 33 2.85 -4.73 7.46
N SER A 34 3.43 -5.89 7.19
CA SER A 34 3.34 -7.11 8.00
C SER A 34 4.67 -7.85 7.90
N MET A 35 5.68 -7.28 8.57
CA MET A 35 7.08 -7.57 8.22
C MET A 35 7.64 -8.86 8.82
N GLY A 36 7.00 -9.45 9.82
CA GLY A 36 7.60 -10.56 10.55
C GLY A 36 8.95 -10.18 11.12
N VAL A 37 9.95 -11.01 10.89
CA VAL A 37 11.34 -10.73 11.27
C VAL A 37 12.11 -9.89 10.23
N GLY A 38 11.46 -9.47 9.13
CA GLY A 38 12.04 -8.57 8.14
C GLY A 38 12.82 -9.24 7.01
N ASN A 39 12.35 -10.38 6.52
CA ASN A 39 13.04 -11.10 5.44
C ASN A 39 13.16 -10.28 4.14
N PHE A 40 12.15 -9.47 3.82
CA PHE A 40 12.23 -8.55 2.68
C PHE A 40 13.34 -7.51 2.87
N PHE A 41 13.50 -6.96 4.07
CA PHE A 41 14.59 -6.02 4.36
C PHE A 41 15.96 -6.70 4.29
N GLY A 42 16.05 -7.93 4.81
CA GLY A 42 17.30 -8.71 4.81
C GLY A 42 17.77 -9.14 3.41
N MET A 43 16.87 -9.15 2.44
CA MET A 43 17.12 -9.52 1.05
C MET A 43 17.08 -8.35 0.07
N LEU A 44 17.07 -7.13 0.60
CA LEU A 44 17.08 -5.92 -0.24
C LEU A 44 18.29 -5.94 -1.20
N PRO A 45 18.09 -5.78 -2.52
CA PRO A 45 19.18 -5.77 -3.47
C PRO A 45 20.15 -4.60 -3.24
N ASP A 46 21.40 -4.76 -3.65
CA ASP A 46 22.42 -3.71 -3.53
C ASP A 46 22.00 -2.41 -4.21
N SER A 47 21.31 -2.49 -5.35
CA SER A 47 20.76 -1.34 -6.06
C SER A 47 19.74 -0.53 -5.24
N MET A 48 19.14 -1.14 -4.21
CA MET A 48 18.10 -0.53 -3.38
C MET A 48 18.57 -0.14 -1.96
N LEU A 49 19.84 -0.35 -1.63
CA LEU A 49 20.40 -0.10 -0.29
C LEU A 49 20.36 1.38 0.16
N GLY A 50 20.19 2.32 -0.77
CA GLY A 50 19.97 3.73 -0.46
C GLY A 50 18.55 4.05 0.03
N SER A 51 17.66 3.04 0.12
CA SER A 51 16.27 3.22 0.54
C SER A 51 16.14 3.41 2.06
N ARG A 52 15.07 4.12 2.45
CA ARG A 52 14.64 4.22 3.86
C ARG A 52 13.58 3.14 4.11
N LEU A 53 13.75 2.39 5.20
CA LEU A 53 12.95 1.21 5.50
C LEU A 53 11.98 1.50 6.64
N TYR A 54 10.72 1.16 6.43
CA TYR A 54 9.61 1.32 7.37
C TYR A 54 8.88 -0.02 7.49
N GLY A 55 8.73 -0.50 8.71
CA GLY A 55 8.09 -1.78 8.96
C GLY A 55 7.00 -1.68 10.02
N VAL A 56 6.02 -2.55 9.89
CA VAL A 56 4.95 -2.73 10.89
C VAL A 56 4.84 -4.21 11.20
N GLU A 57 4.82 -4.56 12.49
CA GLU A 57 4.63 -5.93 12.95
C GLU A 57 3.74 -5.96 14.19
N LEU A 58 2.66 -6.75 14.11
CA LEU A 58 1.67 -6.87 15.16
C LEU A 58 2.21 -7.65 16.37
N ASP A 59 2.95 -8.73 16.12
CA ASP A 59 3.48 -9.58 17.18
C ASP A 59 4.64 -8.87 17.90
N SER A 60 4.51 -8.73 19.21
CA SER A 60 5.45 -7.94 20.01
C SER A 60 6.85 -8.57 20.11
N ILE A 61 6.96 -9.88 20.06
CA ILE A 61 8.24 -10.58 20.12
C ILE A 61 8.94 -10.47 18.77
N THR A 62 8.25 -10.83 17.72
CA THR A 62 8.73 -10.76 16.35
C THR A 62 9.14 -9.34 15.95
N GLY A 63 8.31 -8.35 16.28
CA GLY A 63 8.60 -6.95 16.00
C GLY A 63 9.85 -6.42 16.73
N ARG A 64 10.05 -6.82 17.99
CA ARG A 64 11.26 -6.46 18.74
C ARG A 64 12.52 -7.13 18.20
N ILE A 65 12.40 -8.36 17.68
CA ILE A 65 13.49 -9.02 16.97
C ILE A 65 13.85 -8.24 15.72
N ALA A 66 12.86 -7.87 14.91
CA ALA A 66 13.05 -7.07 13.70
C ALA A 66 13.74 -5.72 14.01
N GLN A 67 13.32 -5.01 15.06
CA GLN A 67 13.96 -3.76 15.50
C GLN A 67 15.44 -3.91 15.82
N LYS A 68 15.83 -5.06 16.35
CA LYS A 68 17.25 -5.36 16.66
C LYS A 68 18.05 -5.76 15.42
N LEU A 69 17.41 -6.47 14.48
CA LEU A 69 18.06 -6.86 13.23
C LEU A 69 18.26 -5.67 12.29
N TYR A 70 17.34 -4.72 12.31
CA TYR A 70 17.33 -3.55 11.41
C TYR A 70 17.26 -2.24 12.20
N PRO A 71 18.33 -1.86 12.94
CA PRO A 71 18.29 -0.71 13.83
C PRO A 71 18.16 0.63 13.11
N GLN A 72 18.40 0.68 11.80
CA GLN A 72 18.24 1.88 10.98
C GLN A 72 16.86 1.99 10.33
N ALA A 73 16.05 0.94 10.40
CA ALA A 73 14.66 0.98 9.93
C ALA A 73 13.74 1.55 11.00
N GLU A 74 12.72 2.28 10.57
CA GLU A 74 11.62 2.70 11.44
C GLU A 74 10.60 1.56 11.54
N ILE A 75 10.61 0.82 12.65
CA ILE A 75 9.73 -0.34 12.86
C ILE A 75 8.75 -0.05 13.97
N LYS A 76 7.45 -0.08 13.63
CA LYS A 76 6.34 0.06 14.57
C LYS A 76 5.83 -1.31 14.99
N VAL A 77 5.89 -1.59 16.28
CA VAL A 77 5.34 -2.83 16.86
C VAL A 77 3.89 -2.58 17.24
N ALA A 78 3.00 -2.73 16.27
CA ALA A 78 1.56 -2.50 16.40
C ALA A 78 0.83 -3.08 15.19
N GLY A 79 -0.51 -3.02 15.19
CA GLY A 79 -1.29 -3.36 14.01
C GLY A 79 -1.20 -2.30 12.91
N PHE A 80 -1.40 -2.71 11.67
CA PHE A 80 -1.37 -1.80 10.51
C PHE A 80 -2.46 -0.72 10.60
N GLU A 81 -3.57 -1.00 11.26
CA GLU A 81 -4.67 -0.06 11.53
C GLU A 81 -4.25 1.17 12.34
N THR A 82 -3.14 1.09 13.06
CA THR A 82 -2.61 2.20 13.87
C THR A 82 -1.77 3.19 13.07
N THR A 83 -1.54 2.92 11.79
CA THR A 83 -0.76 3.79 10.90
C THR A 83 -1.68 4.67 10.07
N ASP A 84 -1.23 5.87 9.70
CA ASP A 84 -2.06 6.85 9.00
C ASP A 84 -1.29 7.74 8.01
N ARG A 85 -0.05 7.40 7.65
CA ARG A 85 0.68 8.10 6.60
C ARG A 85 -0.06 7.99 5.27
N ARG A 86 -0.01 9.06 4.47
CA ARG A 86 -0.60 9.09 3.13
C ARG A 86 0.39 9.64 2.12
N ASP A 87 0.34 9.09 0.90
CA ASP A 87 1.16 9.56 -0.24
C ASP A 87 2.65 9.70 0.11
N PHE A 88 3.17 8.79 0.93
CA PHE A 88 4.51 8.89 1.50
C PHE A 88 5.48 7.86 0.96
N TYR A 89 5.08 6.59 0.88
CA TYR A 89 5.98 5.53 0.47
C TYR A 89 6.08 5.44 -1.05
N ASP A 90 7.26 5.09 -1.53
CA ASP A 90 7.53 4.81 -2.94
C ASP A 90 7.18 3.37 -3.30
N LEU A 91 7.32 2.47 -2.33
CA LEU A 91 7.04 1.05 -2.45
C LEU A 91 6.43 0.52 -1.16
N ALA A 92 5.38 -0.27 -1.28
CA ALA A 92 4.92 -1.17 -0.24
C ALA A 92 5.11 -2.62 -0.73
N VAL A 93 5.82 -3.42 0.04
CA VAL A 93 6.19 -4.79 -0.32
C VAL A 93 6.00 -5.72 0.88
N GLY A 94 5.62 -6.95 0.64
CA GLY A 94 5.50 -7.92 1.72
C GLY A 94 4.55 -9.07 1.43
N ASN A 95 4.43 -9.94 2.41
CA ASN A 95 3.45 -11.01 2.46
C ASN A 95 2.37 -10.62 3.47
N VAL A 96 1.19 -10.25 2.97
CA VAL A 96 0.11 -9.78 3.83
C VAL A 96 -0.60 -10.94 4.55
N PRO A 97 -1.21 -10.71 5.73
CA PRO A 97 -1.96 -11.76 6.40
C PRO A 97 -3.15 -12.21 5.54
N PHE A 98 -3.41 -13.52 5.56
CA PHE A 98 -4.52 -14.14 4.85
C PHE A 98 -5.64 -14.52 5.83
N GLY A 99 -6.86 -14.47 5.38
CA GLY A 99 -7.98 -14.99 6.14
C GLY A 99 -9.29 -14.29 5.87
N ASN A 100 -10.35 -14.93 6.36
CA ASN A 100 -11.72 -14.41 6.25
C ASN A 100 -12.10 -13.67 7.56
N TYR A 101 -11.19 -12.87 8.09
CA TYR A 101 -11.45 -11.99 9.22
C TYR A 101 -11.16 -10.54 8.82
N ARG A 102 -11.60 -9.62 9.65
CA ARG A 102 -11.51 -8.18 9.42
C ARG A 102 -10.78 -7.50 10.55
N VAL A 103 -10.16 -6.38 10.23
CA VAL A 103 -9.57 -5.45 11.19
C VAL A 103 -10.45 -4.21 11.22
N SER A 104 -10.70 -3.66 12.40
CA SER A 104 -11.39 -2.39 12.53
C SER A 104 -10.43 -1.25 12.30
N ASP A 105 -10.68 -0.50 11.24
CA ASP A 105 -9.98 0.74 10.90
C ASP A 105 -11.01 1.69 10.29
N LYS A 106 -11.37 2.71 11.04
CA LYS A 106 -12.52 3.58 10.75
C LYS A 106 -12.63 4.07 9.30
N PRO A 107 -11.55 4.49 8.61
CA PRO A 107 -11.63 4.90 7.21
C PRO A 107 -12.02 3.77 6.24
N TYR A 108 -11.81 2.50 6.63
CA TYR A 108 -11.98 1.32 5.77
C TYR A 108 -13.13 0.40 6.21
N ASP A 109 -13.70 0.60 7.41
CA ASP A 109 -14.73 -0.28 7.99
C ASP A 109 -15.95 -0.46 7.06
N LYS A 110 -16.35 0.61 6.36
CA LYS A 110 -17.49 0.58 5.44
C LYS A 110 -17.25 -0.27 4.19
N LEU A 111 -15.99 -0.53 3.82
CA LEU A 111 -15.65 -1.36 2.67
C LEU A 111 -15.95 -2.84 2.93
N GLY A 112 -15.90 -3.27 4.18
CA GLY A 112 -16.18 -4.64 4.57
C GLY A 112 -15.20 -5.67 4.02
N PHE A 113 -13.99 -5.26 3.66
CA PHE A 113 -12.97 -6.11 3.06
C PHE A 113 -12.40 -7.13 4.05
N SER A 114 -12.03 -8.29 3.53
CA SER A 114 -11.18 -9.25 4.25
C SER A 114 -9.80 -8.63 4.54
N ILE A 115 -9.07 -9.20 5.51
CA ILE A 115 -7.80 -8.67 5.97
C ILE A 115 -6.81 -8.44 4.81
N HIS A 116 -6.66 -9.38 3.89
CA HIS A 116 -5.73 -9.23 2.77
C HIS A 116 -6.13 -8.11 1.80
N ASN A 117 -7.43 -7.93 1.50
CA ASN A 117 -7.91 -6.84 0.66
C ASN A 117 -7.81 -5.48 1.36
N TYR A 118 -8.02 -5.44 2.67
CA TYR A 118 -7.79 -4.25 3.50
C TYR A 118 -6.34 -3.76 3.42
N PHE A 119 -5.37 -4.68 3.47
CA PHE A 119 -3.96 -4.31 3.36
C PHE A 119 -3.63 -3.64 2.02
N PHE A 120 -4.20 -4.13 0.92
CA PHE A 120 -4.07 -3.46 -0.39
C PHE A 120 -4.69 -2.07 -0.39
N ALA A 121 -5.92 -1.93 0.10
CA ALA A 121 -6.62 -0.64 0.11
C ALA A 121 -5.85 0.41 0.90
N LYS A 122 -5.39 0.06 2.09
CA LYS A 122 -4.63 0.97 2.95
C LYS A 122 -3.23 1.26 2.42
N ALA A 123 -2.53 0.26 1.91
CA ALA A 123 -1.21 0.46 1.32
C ALA A 123 -1.27 1.41 0.11
N LEU A 124 -2.30 1.32 -0.73
CA LEU A 124 -2.50 2.26 -1.84
C LEU A 124 -2.71 3.70 -1.36
N ASP A 125 -3.37 3.92 -0.22
CA ASP A 125 -3.47 5.27 0.34
C ASP A 125 -2.12 5.77 0.88
N GLN A 126 -1.27 4.88 1.35
CA GLN A 126 0.00 5.23 1.97
C GLN A 126 1.15 5.39 0.97
N VAL A 127 1.11 4.73 -0.18
CA VAL A 127 2.07 4.99 -1.25
C VAL A 127 1.70 6.28 -1.98
N ARG A 128 2.71 6.96 -2.51
CA ARG A 128 2.51 8.15 -3.34
C ARG A 128 1.95 7.79 -4.72
N PRO A 129 1.34 8.73 -5.44
CA PRO A 129 1.02 8.53 -6.86
C PRO A 129 2.27 8.09 -7.65
N GLY A 130 2.11 7.06 -8.50
CA GLY A 130 3.24 6.42 -9.20
C GLY A 130 4.01 5.39 -8.37
N GLY A 131 3.79 5.34 -7.05
CA GLY A 131 4.35 4.33 -6.16
C GLY A 131 3.77 2.93 -6.43
N ILE A 132 4.46 1.91 -5.97
CA ILE A 132 4.14 0.52 -6.28
C ILE A 132 3.75 -0.24 -5.01
N VAL A 133 2.73 -1.09 -5.13
CA VAL A 133 2.36 -2.09 -4.13
C VAL A 133 2.62 -3.47 -4.73
N ALA A 134 3.51 -4.23 -4.11
CA ALA A 134 3.88 -5.58 -4.53
C ALA A 134 3.70 -6.55 -3.35
N PHE A 135 2.55 -7.21 -3.29
CA PHE A 135 2.19 -8.10 -2.18
C PHE A 135 2.00 -9.54 -2.61
N VAL A 136 2.46 -10.45 -1.76
CA VAL A 136 2.00 -11.84 -1.75
C VAL A 136 0.69 -11.89 -0.96
N THR A 137 -0.32 -12.50 -1.54
CA THR A 137 -1.68 -12.55 -0.98
C THR A 137 -2.35 -13.88 -1.27
N SER A 138 -3.49 -14.11 -0.64
CA SER A 138 -4.38 -15.23 -0.98
C SER A 138 -4.91 -15.09 -2.41
N ARG A 139 -5.09 -16.22 -3.11
CA ARG A 139 -5.76 -16.26 -4.42
C ARG A 139 -7.14 -15.58 -4.41
N TYR A 140 -7.78 -15.48 -3.25
CA TYR A 140 -9.12 -14.88 -3.13
C TYR A 140 -9.14 -13.36 -3.40
N THR A 141 -8.02 -12.66 -3.37
CA THR A 141 -7.97 -11.28 -3.86
C THR A 141 -8.38 -11.24 -5.34
N MET A 142 -7.80 -12.12 -6.15
CA MET A 142 -8.11 -12.20 -7.59
C MET A 142 -9.38 -13.00 -7.91
N ASP A 143 -9.67 -14.06 -7.18
CA ASP A 143 -10.71 -15.05 -7.53
C ASP A 143 -12.01 -14.95 -6.73
N SER A 144 -12.14 -14.03 -5.78
CA SER A 144 -13.39 -13.87 -5.05
C SER A 144 -14.56 -13.61 -6.00
N LYS A 145 -15.70 -14.27 -5.78
CA LYS A 145 -16.93 -14.02 -6.56
C LYS A 145 -17.42 -12.60 -6.43
N ASN A 146 -17.26 -11.99 -5.24
CA ASN A 146 -17.55 -10.59 -5.05
C ASN A 146 -16.42 -9.74 -5.65
N PRO A 147 -16.69 -8.90 -6.66
CA PRO A 147 -15.69 -8.08 -7.33
C PRO A 147 -15.37 -6.75 -6.61
N ASP A 148 -16.04 -6.42 -5.51
CA ASP A 148 -16.00 -5.07 -4.93
C ASP A 148 -14.60 -4.61 -4.57
N ALA A 149 -13.78 -5.50 -3.99
CA ALA A 149 -12.39 -5.17 -3.67
C ALA A 149 -11.57 -4.87 -4.93
N ARG A 150 -11.70 -5.69 -5.97
CA ARG A 150 -11.00 -5.48 -7.25
C ARG A 150 -11.45 -4.21 -7.96
N LYS A 151 -12.77 -3.89 -7.94
CA LYS A 151 -13.29 -2.61 -8.44
C LYS A 151 -12.66 -1.42 -7.72
N TYR A 152 -12.63 -1.48 -6.39
CA TYR A 152 -12.03 -0.45 -5.56
C TYR A 152 -10.54 -0.25 -5.91
N LEU A 153 -9.78 -1.33 -6.02
CA LEU A 153 -8.36 -1.27 -6.35
C LEU A 153 -8.12 -0.77 -7.77
N ALA A 154 -8.89 -1.25 -8.76
CA ALA A 154 -8.75 -0.87 -10.18
C ALA A 154 -8.99 0.61 -10.42
N GLN A 155 -9.89 1.23 -9.66
CA GLN A 155 -10.13 2.68 -9.75
C GLN A 155 -8.94 3.50 -9.25
N ARG A 156 -8.14 2.98 -8.34
CA ARG A 156 -7.03 3.66 -7.66
C ARG A 156 -5.66 3.29 -8.16
N ALA A 157 -5.54 2.14 -8.81
CA ALA A 157 -4.27 1.61 -9.27
C ALA A 157 -4.41 0.86 -10.60
N GLU A 158 -3.32 0.83 -11.34
CA GLU A 158 -3.15 -0.03 -12.50
C GLU A 158 -2.57 -1.38 -12.08
N LEU A 159 -3.13 -2.47 -12.59
CA LEU A 159 -2.54 -3.79 -12.44
C LEU A 159 -1.35 -3.91 -13.40
N LEU A 160 -0.14 -3.97 -12.86
CA LEU A 160 1.07 -4.18 -13.65
C LEU A 160 1.27 -5.63 -14.04
N GLY A 161 0.71 -6.54 -13.27
CA GLY A 161 0.69 -7.96 -13.48
C GLY A 161 0.50 -8.71 -12.17
N ALA A 162 0.25 -10.01 -12.30
CA ALA A 162 0.12 -10.93 -11.18
C ALA A 162 0.72 -12.30 -11.54
N ILE A 163 1.25 -12.98 -10.54
CA ILE A 163 1.82 -14.32 -10.67
C ILE A 163 1.12 -15.24 -9.69
N ARG A 164 0.55 -16.34 -10.18
CA ARG A 164 -0.05 -17.36 -9.33
C ARG A 164 0.95 -18.47 -9.04
N LEU A 165 1.22 -18.66 -7.76
CA LEU A 165 2.17 -19.66 -7.27
C LEU A 165 1.52 -21.03 -7.15
N PRO A 166 2.29 -22.13 -7.28
CA PRO A 166 1.81 -23.46 -7.01
C PRO A 166 1.45 -23.64 -5.53
N ASN A 167 0.55 -24.56 -5.23
CA ASN A 167 0.01 -24.78 -3.90
C ASN A 167 1.04 -25.19 -2.83
N ASN A 168 2.21 -25.64 -3.24
CA ASN A 168 3.31 -26.01 -2.34
C ASN A 168 4.33 -24.89 -2.07
N ALA A 169 4.14 -23.68 -2.62
CA ALA A 169 5.11 -22.59 -2.48
C ALA A 169 5.37 -22.17 -1.02
N PHE A 170 4.41 -22.40 -0.13
CA PHE A 170 4.51 -22.10 1.31
C PHE A 170 4.37 -23.33 2.22
N ARG A 171 4.44 -24.55 1.66
CA ARG A 171 4.15 -25.80 2.34
C ARG A 171 5.03 -26.07 3.58
N ALA A 172 6.27 -25.62 3.55
CA ALA A 172 7.21 -25.85 4.65
C ALA A 172 6.79 -25.19 5.98
N ASN A 173 5.82 -24.26 5.96
CA ASN A 173 5.52 -23.38 7.08
C ASN A 173 4.09 -23.44 7.62
N ALA A 174 3.12 -23.94 6.85
CA ALA A 174 1.72 -23.86 7.24
C ALA A 174 0.97 -25.19 7.32
N GLY A 175 1.52 -26.27 6.78
CA GLY A 175 0.85 -27.58 6.75
C GLY A 175 -0.42 -27.64 5.91
N THR A 176 -0.75 -26.55 5.20
CA THR A 176 -1.91 -26.43 4.32
C THR A 176 -1.48 -26.03 2.92
N ASP A 177 -2.03 -26.68 1.94
CA ASP A 177 -1.83 -26.36 0.52
C ASP A 177 -2.68 -25.13 0.16
N VAL A 178 -2.07 -23.95 0.21
CA VAL A 178 -2.74 -22.68 -0.10
C VAL A 178 -2.18 -22.10 -1.39
N VAL A 179 -3.05 -21.77 -2.33
CA VAL A 179 -2.68 -21.04 -3.54
C VAL A 179 -2.59 -19.55 -3.22
N SER A 180 -1.46 -18.96 -3.57
CA SER A 180 -1.16 -17.56 -3.35
C SER A 180 -0.80 -16.87 -4.66
N ASP A 181 -1.04 -15.56 -4.69
CA ASP A 181 -0.69 -14.69 -5.81
C ASP A 181 0.32 -13.63 -5.38
N ILE A 182 1.20 -13.25 -6.29
CA ILE A 182 1.98 -12.03 -6.18
C ILE A 182 1.30 -11.00 -7.07
N ILE A 183 0.89 -9.86 -6.52
CA ILE A 183 0.17 -8.82 -7.26
C ILE A 183 0.98 -7.54 -7.25
N PHE A 184 1.17 -6.95 -8.43
CA PHE A 184 1.87 -5.67 -8.61
C PHE A 184 0.87 -4.61 -9.07
N LEU A 185 0.70 -3.58 -8.24
CA LEU A 185 -0.16 -2.43 -8.52
C LEU A 185 0.65 -1.14 -8.55
N GLN A 186 0.33 -0.24 -9.46
CA GLN A 186 0.89 1.12 -9.46
C GLN A 186 -0.21 2.13 -9.21
N LYS A 187 -0.03 2.98 -8.18
CA LYS A 187 -1.02 3.99 -7.81
C LYS A 187 -1.17 5.04 -8.90
N ARG A 188 -2.43 5.32 -9.27
CA ARG A 188 -2.79 6.41 -10.19
C ARG A 188 -2.61 7.77 -9.54
N ASP A 189 -2.48 8.81 -10.34
CA ASP A 189 -2.44 10.19 -9.85
C ASP A 189 -3.75 10.58 -9.15
N HIS A 190 -4.87 10.07 -9.63
CA HIS A 190 -6.19 10.23 -9.04
C HIS A 190 -7.07 9.01 -9.39
N PRO A 191 -8.07 8.71 -8.56
CA PRO A 191 -9.04 7.67 -8.89
C PRO A 191 -9.78 7.97 -10.19
N ILE A 192 -10.02 6.95 -11.00
CA ILE A 192 -10.80 7.03 -12.22
C ILE A 192 -11.92 6.01 -12.20
N ASP A 193 -13.03 6.31 -12.88
CA ASP A 193 -14.14 5.37 -13.04
C ASP A 193 -13.84 4.42 -14.20
N ILE A 194 -13.21 3.30 -13.86
CA ILE A 194 -12.79 2.26 -14.79
C ILE A 194 -13.07 0.87 -14.20
N GLU A 195 -13.42 -0.06 -15.04
CA GLU A 195 -13.66 -1.46 -14.67
C GLU A 195 -12.99 -2.39 -15.70
N PRO A 196 -11.64 -2.57 -15.60
CA PRO A 196 -10.91 -3.44 -16.50
C PRO A 196 -11.26 -4.93 -16.30
N ASP A 197 -10.96 -5.77 -17.26
CA ASP A 197 -11.33 -7.19 -17.29
C ASP A 197 -10.86 -7.97 -16.07
N TRP A 198 -9.72 -7.65 -15.50
CA TRP A 198 -9.19 -8.32 -14.31
C TRP A 198 -10.04 -8.12 -13.03
N VAL A 199 -11.01 -7.23 -13.06
CA VAL A 199 -12.01 -7.09 -11.99
C VAL A 199 -12.94 -8.31 -11.95
N HIS A 200 -13.13 -8.96 -13.08
CA HIS A 200 -14.07 -10.06 -13.29
C HIS A 200 -13.38 -11.42 -13.35
N LEU A 201 -14.18 -12.45 -13.14
CA LEU A 201 -13.78 -13.84 -13.32
C LEU A 201 -14.05 -14.29 -14.77
N GLY A 202 -13.28 -15.25 -15.23
CA GLY A 202 -13.44 -15.92 -16.50
C GLY A 202 -13.43 -17.44 -16.34
N LEU A 203 -13.47 -18.14 -17.47
CA LEU A 203 -13.45 -19.60 -17.53
C LEU A 203 -12.25 -20.03 -18.36
N THR A 204 -11.54 -21.06 -17.90
CA THR A 204 -10.55 -21.77 -18.72
C THR A 204 -11.26 -22.64 -19.78
N SER A 205 -10.49 -23.17 -20.72
CA SER A 205 -10.98 -24.14 -21.72
C SER A 205 -11.57 -25.39 -21.06
N GLU A 206 -11.10 -25.78 -19.89
CA GLU A 206 -11.59 -26.91 -19.08
C GLU A 206 -12.78 -26.53 -18.18
N GLY A 207 -13.26 -25.29 -18.23
CA GLY A 207 -14.41 -24.82 -17.48
C GLY A 207 -14.10 -24.46 -16.02
N ILE A 208 -12.86 -24.27 -15.65
CA ILE A 208 -12.45 -23.83 -14.32
C ILE A 208 -12.58 -22.30 -14.22
N THR A 209 -13.25 -21.84 -13.17
CA THR A 209 -13.43 -20.40 -12.91
C THR A 209 -12.24 -19.85 -12.16
N LEU A 210 -11.62 -18.80 -12.71
CA LEU A 210 -10.58 -18.00 -12.06
C LEU A 210 -10.59 -16.59 -12.62
N ASN A 211 -9.73 -15.70 -12.08
CA ASN A 211 -9.67 -14.33 -12.55
C ASN A 211 -9.37 -14.26 -14.04
N SER A 212 -10.06 -13.37 -14.77
CA SER A 212 -9.87 -13.16 -16.21
C SER A 212 -8.42 -12.91 -16.58
N TYR A 213 -7.65 -12.22 -15.74
CA TYR A 213 -6.22 -11.99 -15.96
C TYR A 213 -5.46 -13.31 -16.16
N PHE A 214 -5.68 -14.30 -15.32
CA PHE A 214 -5.00 -15.60 -15.44
C PHE A 214 -5.56 -16.47 -16.57
N VAL A 215 -6.81 -16.27 -16.97
CA VAL A 215 -7.36 -16.91 -18.17
C VAL A 215 -6.66 -16.39 -19.41
N ASP A 216 -6.44 -15.06 -19.48
CA ASP A 216 -5.81 -14.40 -20.62
C ASP A 216 -4.28 -14.53 -20.60
N HIS A 217 -3.68 -14.76 -19.43
CA HIS A 217 -2.24 -14.89 -19.21
C HIS A 217 -1.89 -16.21 -18.49
N PRO A 218 -2.11 -17.37 -19.14
CA PRO A 218 -1.85 -18.67 -18.51
C PRO A 218 -0.37 -18.88 -18.16
N GLU A 219 0.55 -18.19 -18.83
CA GLU A 219 1.98 -18.17 -18.52
C GLU A 219 2.31 -17.59 -17.14
N MET A 220 1.38 -16.83 -16.56
CA MET A 220 1.54 -16.25 -15.22
C MET A 220 1.07 -17.20 -14.11
N VAL A 221 0.55 -18.36 -14.44
CA VAL A 221 0.20 -19.42 -13.49
C VAL A 221 1.32 -20.47 -13.50
N LEU A 222 2.04 -20.59 -12.38
CA LEU A 222 3.25 -21.42 -12.28
C LEU A 222 2.93 -22.86 -11.87
N GLY A 223 2.12 -23.53 -12.65
CA GLY A 223 1.72 -24.91 -12.44
C GLY A 223 0.53 -25.30 -13.27
N GLU A 224 0.00 -26.50 -13.00
CA GLU A 224 -1.19 -27.02 -13.64
C GLU A 224 -2.44 -26.62 -12.84
N ILE A 225 -3.37 -25.93 -13.51
CA ILE A 225 -4.65 -25.55 -12.91
C ILE A 225 -5.57 -26.78 -12.86
N THR A 226 -6.06 -27.09 -11.68
CA THR A 226 -7.03 -28.16 -11.46
C THR A 226 -8.00 -27.78 -10.36
N THR A 227 -8.93 -28.68 -10.03
CA THR A 227 -9.84 -28.52 -8.90
C THR A 227 -9.57 -29.59 -7.85
N GLU A 228 -9.74 -29.25 -6.60
CA GLU A 228 -9.72 -30.20 -5.50
C GLU A 228 -10.95 -30.01 -4.61
N SER A 229 -11.42 -31.11 -4.02
CA SER A 229 -12.55 -31.10 -3.11
C SER A 229 -12.10 -30.59 -1.73
N THR A 230 -12.77 -29.55 -1.26
CA THR A 230 -12.57 -29.07 0.12
C THR A 230 -13.30 -29.98 1.12
N GLN A 231 -12.92 -29.88 2.40
CA GLN A 231 -13.61 -30.57 3.50
C GLN A 231 -15.13 -30.27 3.60
N TYR A 232 -15.61 -29.25 2.89
CA TYR A 232 -17.02 -28.86 2.81
C TYR A 232 -17.71 -29.33 1.52
N GLY A 233 -17.07 -30.20 0.73
CA GLY A 233 -17.62 -30.75 -0.50
C GLY A 233 -17.71 -29.78 -1.67
N LYS A 234 -17.03 -28.64 -1.60
CA LYS A 234 -16.90 -27.69 -2.71
C LYS A 234 -15.63 -27.97 -3.49
N GLU A 235 -15.75 -27.96 -4.80
CA GLU A 235 -14.56 -27.96 -5.67
C GLU A 235 -13.99 -26.54 -5.74
N GLU A 236 -12.71 -26.41 -5.42
CA GLU A 236 -11.97 -25.16 -5.50
C GLU A 236 -10.77 -25.29 -6.44
N CYS A 237 -10.45 -24.20 -7.11
CA CYS A 237 -9.28 -24.14 -7.98
C CYS A 237 -8.01 -24.28 -7.15
N THR A 238 -7.12 -25.15 -7.59
CA THR A 238 -5.76 -25.27 -7.08
C THR A 238 -4.74 -25.26 -8.21
N VAL A 239 -3.48 -25.07 -7.88
CA VAL A 239 -2.36 -25.09 -8.83
C VAL A 239 -1.36 -26.14 -8.37
N ILE A 240 -1.19 -27.18 -9.14
CA ILE A 240 -0.24 -28.26 -8.87
C ILE A 240 1.11 -27.91 -9.48
N PRO A 241 2.23 -28.07 -8.73
CA PRO A 241 3.56 -27.86 -9.29
C PRO A 241 3.81 -28.76 -10.49
N ILE A 242 4.49 -28.23 -11.52
CA ILE A 242 4.93 -29.03 -12.66
C ILE A 242 6.14 -29.85 -12.22
N PRO A 243 6.11 -31.18 -12.40
CA PRO A 243 7.24 -32.05 -12.05
C PRO A 243 8.51 -31.62 -12.79
N ASP A 244 9.65 -31.65 -12.08
CA ASP A 244 10.97 -31.35 -12.61
C ASP A 244 11.20 -29.90 -13.05
N GLU A 245 10.26 -28.98 -12.81
CA GLU A 245 10.43 -27.55 -13.02
C GLU A 245 10.84 -26.83 -11.71
N ASP A 246 11.85 -25.98 -11.81
CA ASP A 246 12.31 -25.15 -10.70
C ASP A 246 11.46 -23.89 -10.57
N LEU A 247 10.95 -23.62 -9.36
CA LEU A 247 10.10 -22.43 -9.11
C LEU A 247 10.85 -21.12 -9.38
N GLY A 248 12.15 -21.07 -9.07
CA GLY A 248 12.99 -19.91 -9.30
C GLY A 248 13.08 -19.57 -10.79
N ASP A 249 13.26 -20.59 -11.64
CA ASP A 249 13.31 -20.41 -13.09
C ASP A 249 11.95 -19.97 -13.64
N GLN A 250 10.86 -20.57 -13.18
CA GLN A 250 9.51 -20.18 -13.57
C GLN A 250 9.20 -18.71 -13.16
N LEU A 251 9.60 -18.30 -11.97
CA LEU A 251 9.44 -16.93 -11.49
C LEU A 251 10.28 -15.95 -12.30
N HIS A 252 11.52 -16.31 -12.64
CA HIS A 252 12.40 -15.48 -13.49
C HIS A 252 11.75 -15.22 -14.85
N GLU A 253 11.14 -16.20 -15.45
CA GLU A 253 10.37 -16.04 -16.71
C GLU A 253 9.12 -15.17 -16.51
N ALA A 254 8.33 -15.44 -15.48
CA ALA A 254 7.08 -14.73 -15.21
C ALA A 254 7.29 -13.23 -14.96
N VAL A 255 8.34 -12.85 -14.22
CA VAL A 255 8.62 -11.43 -13.92
C VAL A 255 8.96 -10.60 -15.16
N GLN A 256 9.40 -11.23 -16.27
CA GLN A 256 9.62 -10.53 -17.53
C GLN A 256 8.32 -10.00 -18.15
N HIS A 257 7.18 -10.57 -17.78
CA HIS A 257 5.85 -10.16 -18.24
C HIS A 257 5.18 -9.14 -17.33
N ILE A 258 5.79 -8.79 -16.19
CA ILE A 258 5.29 -7.73 -15.33
C ILE A 258 5.61 -6.38 -15.97
N GLY A 259 4.56 -5.58 -16.22
CA GLY A 259 4.67 -4.27 -16.81
C GLY A 259 5.05 -3.19 -15.81
N GLY A 260 4.98 -1.96 -16.27
CA GLY A 260 5.15 -0.78 -15.43
C GLY A 260 6.48 -0.08 -15.58
N HIS A 261 6.47 1.19 -15.26
CA HIS A 261 7.64 2.05 -15.20
C HIS A 261 7.56 2.89 -13.93
N TYR A 262 8.63 2.86 -13.15
CA TYR A 262 8.76 3.65 -11.94
C TYR A 262 9.64 4.86 -12.18
N GLU A 263 9.14 6.04 -11.81
CA GLU A 263 9.91 7.28 -11.82
C GLU A 263 10.30 7.64 -10.38
N ALA A 264 11.62 7.72 -10.16
CA ALA A 264 12.16 8.11 -8.87
C ALA A 264 11.79 9.56 -8.53
N GLN A 265 11.41 9.78 -7.27
CA GLN A 265 11.35 11.12 -6.69
C GLN A 265 12.58 11.33 -5.79
N GLU A 266 13.05 12.57 -5.72
CA GLU A 266 14.09 12.89 -4.76
C GLU A 266 13.56 12.66 -3.33
N LEU A 267 14.32 11.88 -2.55
CA LEU A 267 14.03 11.73 -1.14
C LEU A 267 14.30 13.07 -0.45
N ALA A 268 13.33 13.54 0.34
CA ALA A 268 13.52 14.71 1.17
C ALA A 268 14.78 14.53 2.04
N PRO A 269 15.61 15.58 2.23
CA PRO A 269 16.75 15.51 3.11
C PRO A 269 16.37 14.97 4.49
N GLU A 270 17.22 14.14 5.11
CA GLU A 270 16.96 13.60 6.45
C GLU A 270 16.75 14.69 7.50
N GLU A 271 17.39 15.83 7.31
CA GLU A 271 17.23 17.02 8.17
C GLU A 271 15.81 17.60 8.13
N GLU A 272 15.07 17.43 7.03
CA GLU A 272 13.65 17.81 6.95
C GLU A 272 12.74 16.82 7.67
N LEU A 273 13.19 15.59 7.90
CA LEU A 273 12.47 14.56 8.64
C LEU A 273 12.77 14.57 10.14
N SER A 274 13.91 15.09 10.55
CA SER A 274 14.30 15.27 11.96
C SER A 274 13.87 16.63 12.47
N LEU A 275 12.58 16.86 12.59
CA LEU A 275 12.06 18.05 13.28
C LEU A 275 12.40 17.95 14.77
N GLN A 276 13.60 18.33 15.14
CA GLN A 276 13.98 18.57 16.54
C GLN A 276 13.35 19.90 16.97
N GLY A 277 12.22 19.85 17.65
CA GLY A 277 11.53 21.05 18.09
C GLY A 277 10.50 20.76 19.17
N GLU A 278 9.95 21.82 19.72
CA GLU A 278 8.82 21.75 20.64
C GLU A 278 7.66 21.00 20.00
N THR A 279 7.14 19.98 20.71
CA THR A 279 6.01 19.17 20.25
C THR A 279 4.77 19.48 21.06
N ILE A 280 3.63 19.53 20.37
CA ILE A 280 2.31 19.67 20.99
C ILE A 280 1.42 18.54 20.53
N PRO A 281 0.35 18.20 21.27
CA PRO A 281 -0.64 17.23 20.80
C PRO A 281 -1.27 17.67 19.47
N ALA A 282 -1.53 16.71 18.57
CA ALA A 282 -2.12 17.03 17.29
C ALA A 282 -3.57 17.48 17.43
N ASP A 283 -3.91 18.58 16.79
CA ASP A 283 -5.30 18.98 16.57
C ASP A 283 -5.95 17.99 15.59
N PRO A 284 -7.06 17.31 15.97
CA PRO A 284 -7.76 16.36 15.11
C PRO A 284 -8.23 16.97 13.77
N ASN A 285 -8.48 18.28 13.74
CA ASN A 285 -8.98 18.99 12.56
C ASN A 285 -7.87 19.32 11.55
N VAL A 286 -6.62 19.29 11.96
CA VAL A 286 -5.47 19.46 11.06
C VAL A 286 -5.22 18.11 10.36
N LYS A 287 -5.14 18.11 9.04
CA LYS A 287 -4.81 16.88 8.29
C LYS A 287 -3.42 16.39 8.66
N ASN A 288 -3.27 15.06 8.72
CA ASN A 288 -1.96 14.46 8.91
C ASN A 288 -1.01 14.85 7.76
N PHE A 289 0.26 15.05 8.07
CA PHE A 289 1.30 15.56 7.15
C PHE A 289 0.96 16.91 6.51
N SER A 290 0.32 17.79 7.26
CA SER A 290 0.08 19.16 6.85
C SER A 290 0.58 20.17 7.88
N TYR A 291 0.83 21.36 7.39
CA TYR A 291 1.16 22.50 8.25
C TYR A 291 -0.09 23.10 8.88
N ALA A 292 0.08 23.60 10.10
CA ALA A 292 -0.88 24.42 10.82
C ALA A 292 -0.17 25.61 11.47
N VAL A 293 -0.92 26.65 11.76
CA VAL A 293 -0.43 27.80 12.54
C VAL A 293 -1.10 27.75 13.91
N VAL A 294 -0.28 27.65 14.96
CA VAL A 294 -0.73 27.65 16.36
C VAL A 294 0.02 28.75 17.10
N ASP A 295 -0.69 29.66 17.71
CA ASP A 295 -0.14 30.81 18.45
C ASP A 295 0.89 31.63 17.66
N GLY A 296 0.71 31.70 16.33
CA GLY A 296 1.60 32.42 15.43
C GLY A 296 2.82 31.65 14.96
N ASP A 297 3.06 30.45 15.43
CA ASP A 297 4.13 29.56 14.97
C ASP A 297 3.62 28.50 14.00
N VAL A 298 4.50 28.06 13.08
CA VAL A 298 4.18 27.02 12.13
C VAL A 298 4.53 25.66 12.72
N TYR A 299 3.58 24.76 12.70
CA TYR A 299 3.73 23.38 13.13
C TYR A 299 3.43 22.43 11.97
N PHE A 300 4.10 21.29 11.96
CA PHE A 300 3.84 20.20 11.05
C PHE A 300 3.23 19.03 11.81
N ARG A 301 2.06 18.55 11.38
CA ARG A 301 1.42 17.40 12.00
C ARG A 301 2.02 16.11 11.50
N GLU A 302 2.43 15.27 12.45
CA GLU A 302 2.88 13.90 12.20
C GLU A 302 2.19 12.96 13.19
N ASN A 303 1.15 12.29 12.71
CA ASN A 303 0.31 11.38 13.50
C ASN A 303 -0.39 12.07 14.69
N SER A 304 -0.06 11.68 15.90
CA SER A 304 -0.67 12.20 17.14
C SER A 304 -0.01 13.45 17.69
N ILE A 305 1.03 13.94 17.05
CA ILE A 305 1.79 15.11 17.50
C ILE A 305 1.92 16.16 16.38
N MET A 306 2.10 17.40 16.78
CA MET A 306 2.56 18.47 15.89
C MET A 306 3.91 18.99 16.38
N ARG A 307 4.87 19.12 15.46
CA ARG A 307 6.21 19.63 15.75
C ARG A 307 6.35 21.05 15.22
N LYS A 308 6.94 21.92 16.01
CA LYS A 308 7.27 23.26 15.55
C LYS A 308 8.28 23.17 14.41
N ALA A 309 7.95 23.75 13.28
CA ALA A 309 8.78 23.72 12.08
C ALA A 309 9.91 24.76 12.19
N ASP A 310 11.14 24.30 12.03
CA ASP A 310 12.32 25.19 11.94
C ASP A 310 12.48 25.64 10.48
N LEU A 311 11.97 26.82 10.17
CA LEU A 311 11.87 27.36 8.82
C LEU A 311 12.50 28.75 8.74
N SER A 312 13.03 29.09 7.56
CA SER A 312 13.43 30.46 7.28
C SER A 312 12.23 31.43 7.36
N ALA A 313 12.47 32.70 7.64
CA ALA A 313 11.39 33.69 7.69
C ALA A 313 10.55 33.75 6.41
N THR A 314 11.19 33.59 5.25
CA THR A 314 10.51 33.56 3.95
C THR A 314 9.62 32.31 3.82
N ALA A 315 10.11 31.13 4.18
CA ALA A 315 9.35 29.89 4.16
C ALA A 315 8.17 29.94 5.14
N THR A 316 8.41 30.44 6.36
CA THR A 316 7.37 30.67 7.37
C THR A 316 6.25 31.56 6.85
N GLY A 317 6.58 32.68 6.21
CA GLY A 317 5.59 33.59 5.63
C GLY A 317 4.75 32.92 4.54
N ARG A 318 5.39 32.17 3.64
CA ARG A 318 4.70 31.43 2.57
C ARG A 318 3.76 30.36 3.13
N ILE A 319 4.22 29.57 4.08
CA ILE A 319 3.39 28.51 4.68
C ILE A 319 2.20 29.11 5.43
N LYS A 320 2.37 30.19 6.17
CA LYS A 320 1.25 30.90 6.83
C LYS A 320 0.22 31.37 5.82
N GLY A 321 0.62 31.98 4.72
CA GLY A 321 -0.28 32.38 3.64
C GLY A 321 -1.02 31.20 3.01
N MET A 322 -0.34 30.08 2.76
CA MET A 322 -0.97 28.86 2.24
C MET A 322 -1.97 28.24 3.22
N VAL A 323 -1.67 28.24 4.52
CA VAL A 323 -2.59 27.75 5.56
C VAL A 323 -3.84 28.64 5.64
N GLU A 324 -3.67 29.96 5.58
CA GLU A 324 -4.78 30.92 5.54
C GLU A 324 -5.67 30.70 4.31
N LEU A 325 -5.09 30.63 3.11
CA LEU A 325 -5.81 30.34 1.88
C LEU A 325 -6.59 29.03 1.94
N ARG A 326 -5.96 27.98 2.44
CA ARG A 326 -6.62 26.67 2.64
C ARG A 326 -7.85 26.77 3.53
N THR A 327 -7.74 27.51 4.63
CA THR A 327 -8.85 27.71 5.58
C THR A 327 -10.00 28.44 4.92
N ILE A 328 -9.72 29.55 4.22
CA ILE A 328 -10.76 30.31 3.51
C ILE A 328 -11.45 29.47 2.44
N VAL A 329 -10.71 28.68 1.68
CA VAL A 329 -11.28 27.77 0.67
C VAL A 329 -12.18 26.72 1.32
N GLN A 330 -11.77 26.13 2.45
CA GLN A 330 -12.58 25.14 3.16
C GLN A 330 -13.88 25.75 3.68
N GLU A 331 -13.83 26.95 4.25
CA GLU A 331 -15.00 27.69 4.70
C GLU A 331 -15.92 28.07 3.53
N LEU A 332 -15.36 28.49 2.40
CA LEU A 332 -16.14 28.81 1.20
C LEU A 332 -16.88 27.58 0.66
N ILE A 333 -16.21 26.42 0.64
CA ILE A 333 -16.84 25.16 0.25
C ILE A 333 -17.97 24.79 1.22
N ASP A 334 -17.73 24.94 2.54
CA ASP A 334 -18.75 24.69 3.56
C ASP A 334 -19.97 25.60 3.38
N TYR A 335 -19.76 26.88 3.13
CA TYR A 335 -20.83 27.85 2.86
C TYR A 335 -21.65 27.47 1.64
N GLN A 336 -21.02 27.01 0.56
CA GLN A 336 -21.68 26.57 -0.66
C GLN A 336 -22.46 25.25 -0.49
N LEU A 337 -21.95 24.33 0.33
CA LEU A 337 -22.58 23.03 0.54
C LEU A 337 -23.74 23.06 1.55
N ASN A 338 -23.75 24.04 2.45
CA ASN A 338 -24.76 24.17 3.51
C ASN A 338 -25.72 25.32 3.31
N ASP A 339 -25.93 25.74 2.06
CA ASP A 339 -26.94 26.74 1.66
C ASP A 339 -26.87 28.07 2.44
N TYR A 340 -25.66 28.55 2.72
CA TYR A 340 -25.49 29.88 3.32
C TYR A 340 -26.01 30.97 2.37
N PRO A 341 -26.42 32.14 2.91
CA PRO A 341 -26.90 33.26 2.09
C PRO A 341 -25.86 33.71 1.04
N GLU A 342 -26.34 34.11 -0.15
CA GLU A 342 -25.46 34.49 -1.27
C GLU A 342 -24.50 35.64 -0.94
N ASP A 343 -24.94 36.59 -0.09
CA ASP A 343 -24.08 37.69 0.36
C ASP A 343 -22.91 37.20 1.25
N ALA A 344 -23.14 36.19 2.08
CA ALA A 344 -22.10 35.56 2.89
C ALA A 344 -21.09 34.82 2.00
N ILE A 345 -21.56 34.07 1.00
CA ILE A 345 -20.71 33.38 0.02
C ILE A 345 -19.89 34.42 -0.77
N ALA A 346 -20.51 35.48 -1.25
CA ALA A 346 -19.80 36.53 -1.98
C ALA A 346 -18.78 37.27 -1.11
N GLN A 347 -19.03 37.44 0.18
CA GLN A 347 -18.08 38.01 1.11
C GLN A 347 -16.87 37.09 1.28
N LYS A 348 -17.06 35.79 1.44
CA LYS A 348 -16.00 34.80 1.58
C LYS A 348 -15.15 34.68 0.30
N GLN A 349 -15.78 34.81 -0.88
CA GLN A 349 -15.06 34.87 -2.17
C GLN A 349 -14.17 36.11 -2.26
N ARG A 350 -14.64 37.29 -1.79
CA ARG A 350 -13.82 38.51 -1.74
C ARG A 350 -12.61 38.33 -0.79
N GLU A 351 -12.86 37.74 0.36
CA GLU A 351 -11.79 37.41 1.33
C GLU A 351 -10.71 36.51 0.71
N LEU A 352 -11.13 35.47 -0.03
CA LEU A 352 -10.21 34.59 -0.75
C LEU A 352 -9.36 35.35 -1.77
N ASN A 353 -9.98 36.20 -2.58
CA ASN A 353 -9.26 36.98 -3.58
C ASN A 353 -8.24 37.92 -2.95
N VAL A 354 -8.62 38.63 -1.88
CA VAL A 354 -7.71 39.53 -1.16
C VAL A 354 -6.53 38.78 -0.55
N SER A 355 -6.79 37.60 0.03
CA SER A 355 -5.71 36.77 0.61
C SER A 355 -4.80 36.19 -0.48
N TYR A 356 -5.36 35.79 -1.62
CA TYR A 356 -4.60 35.31 -2.77
C TYR A 356 -3.70 36.39 -3.39
N ASP A 357 -4.22 37.60 -3.58
CA ASP A 357 -3.46 38.73 -4.15
C ASP A 357 -2.31 39.19 -3.24
N ARG A 358 -2.43 38.91 -1.94
CA ARG A 358 -1.37 39.18 -0.95
C ARG A 358 -0.26 38.13 -0.93
N PHE A 359 -0.62 36.90 -1.32
CA PHE A 359 0.28 35.75 -1.34
C PHE A 359 1.22 35.78 -2.54
#